data_b182e72f70e0c4e696702a5566d928b8
#
_entry.id   b182e72f70e0c4e696702a5566d928b8
#
_cell.length_a   1.000
_cell.length_b   1.000
_cell.length_c   1.000
_cell.angle_alpha   90.00
_cell.angle_beta   90.00
_cell.angle_gamma   90.00
#
_symmetry.space_group_name_H-M   'P 1'
#
loop_
_entity.id
_entity.type
_entity.pdbx_description
1 polymer ?
#
loop_
_entity_poly.entity_id
_entity_poly.type
_entity_poly.pdbx_seq_one_letter_code
_entity_poly.pdbx_strand_id
1 'polypeptide(L)'
;MLFRRAPQKVEELKIVIVGAGEVGFHIAQRLSEEQKQVVVIDQNPDKLRRIEDNMDVQTVLGSGSIPSVLKNAGAGDAAIFLAVTDSDETNIVACLFANTIAPKAMKLARIRTEEYTAYPQLLGSGSLQISMLINPEQEIVRSIERLLTLPGAVEYGQLADGFIRMVGMRVESGPLIEQPLTRFREIVQDDGIMVGAIARGQKLIVPSGSDVIKAWDTVYFAYKPPSQRALLRALHKTRGSLGTACIVGGGNIGLRLARLLENKGVDTKLIDISEERCEQLADQLQGTLVLHGDGTDKSLLQEEHIDQMDAFIAVTGDEESNILSCLLAKSLGVKETVARVNKAAYLPLVEAIGIAHSVSPRLSAVNSILQYIRQGKVLSSVSVGGDAAEMLEALVDEESLVAGKRVHELGLPKGILLLGVIRGGEAFIPSG
;
A
#
# COMPACT_ATOMS: atom_id res chain seq x y z
N MET A 1 24.61 13.20 -4.30
CA MET A 1 25.22 14.24 -5.18
C MET A 1 25.37 13.81 -6.65
N LEU A 2 25.04 12.57 -7.00
CA LEU A 2 25.14 12.05 -8.40
C LEU A 2 24.06 12.60 -9.37
N PHE A 3 23.06 13.29 -8.86
CA PHE A 3 21.95 13.87 -9.64
C PHE A 3 21.90 15.42 -9.58
N ARG A 4 22.99 16.09 -9.19
CA ARG A 4 23.02 17.55 -9.22
C ARG A 4 23.15 18.06 -10.65
N ARG A 5 22.02 18.41 -11.27
CA ARG A 5 21.96 19.63 -12.10
C ARG A 5 22.08 20.84 -11.18
N ALA A 6 22.68 21.94 -11.71
CA ALA A 6 22.56 23.27 -11.11
C ALA A 6 21.10 23.53 -10.68
N PRO A 7 20.83 24.29 -9.62
CA PRO A 7 19.47 24.51 -9.11
C PRO A 7 18.65 25.18 -10.22
N GLN A 8 17.99 24.39 -11.07
CA GLN A 8 16.73 24.87 -11.62
C GLN A 8 15.88 25.15 -10.39
N LYS A 9 15.35 26.40 -10.28
CA LYS A 9 14.31 26.73 -9.33
C LYS A 9 13.40 25.52 -9.26
N VAL A 10 13.36 24.85 -8.09
CA VAL A 10 12.34 23.86 -7.80
C VAL A 10 11.06 24.68 -7.93
N GLU A 11 10.35 24.56 -9.04
CA GLU A 11 9.00 25.09 -9.13
C GLU A 11 8.28 24.48 -7.96
N GLU A 12 7.88 25.31 -7.00
CA GLU A 12 7.13 24.89 -5.83
C GLU A 12 5.82 24.31 -6.37
N LEU A 13 5.75 22.97 -6.45
CA LEU A 13 4.60 22.25 -6.94
C LEU A 13 3.41 22.58 -6.05
N LYS A 14 2.49 23.41 -6.54
CA LYS A 14 1.25 23.73 -5.86
C LYS A 14 0.28 22.56 -5.97
N ILE A 15 -0.22 22.10 -4.83
CA ILE A 15 -1.13 20.97 -4.70
C ILE A 15 -2.43 21.45 -4.05
N VAL A 16 -3.55 21.21 -4.72
CA VAL A 16 -4.88 21.53 -4.19
C VAL A 16 -5.59 20.24 -3.81
N ILE A 17 -6.03 20.16 -2.57
CA ILE A 17 -6.72 19.01 -2.00
C ILE A 17 -8.17 19.40 -1.66
N VAL A 18 -9.14 18.72 -2.22
CA VAL A 18 -10.56 18.84 -1.89
C VAL A 18 -10.95 17.69 -0.96
N GLY A 19 -11.27 18.05 0.28
CA GLY A 19 -11.61 17.13 1.37
C GLY A 19 -10.55 17.12 2.47
N ALA A 20 -10.92 17.64 3.66
CA ALA A 20 -10.11 17.63 4.89
C ALA A 20 -10.45 16.43 5.81
N GLY A 21 -11.04 15.37 5.24
CA GLY A 21 -11.21 14.10 5.93
C GLY A 21 -9.86 13.44 6.21
N GLU A 22 -9.88 12.28 6.80
CA GLU A 22 -8.66 11.59 7.23
C GLU A 22 -7.64 11.34 6.09
N VAL A 23 -8.12 11.00 4.88
CA VAL A 23 -7.23 10.81 3.72
C VAL A 23 -6.58 12.13 3.34
N GLY A 24 -7.38 13.20 3.18
CA GLY A 24 -6.88 14.53 2.83
C GLY A 24 -5.96 15.11 3.91
N PHE A 25 -6.29 14.91 5.19
CA PHE A 25 -5.45 15.33 6.32
C PHE A 25 -4.05 14.69 6.25
N HIS A 26 -3.96 13.37 6.13
CA HIS A 26 -2.66 12.69 6.10
C HIS A 26 -1.85 13.00 4.83
N ILE A 27 -2.52 13.19 3.68
CA ILE A 27 -1.83 13.63 2.46
C ILE A 27 -1.27 15.04 2.66
N ALA A 28 -2.09 15.98 3.18
CA ALA A 28 -1.66 17.36 3.45
C ALA A 28 -0.48 17.38 4.42
N GLN A 29 -0.53 16.57 5.47
CA GLN A 29 0.54 16.44 6.47
C GLN A 29 1.85 15.99 5.82
N ARG A 30 1.84 14.90 5.08
CA ARG A 30 3.04 14.38 4.41
C ARG A 30 3.62 15.36 3.40
N LEU A 31 2.77 16.02 2.62
CA LEU A 31 3.21 16.99 1.63
C LEU A 31 3.74 18.29 2.28
N SER A 32 3.17 18.71 3.42
CA SER A 32 3.68 19.82 4.23
C SER A 32 5.05 19.48 4.82
N GLU A 33 5.25 18.29 5.37
CA GLU A 33 6.56 17.80 5.84
C GLU A 33 7.61 17.78 4.71
N GLU A 34 7.19 17.54 3.46
CA GLU A 34 8.03 17.61 2.26
C GLU A 34 8.19 19.06 1.71
N GLN A 35 7.73 20.07 2.45
CA GLN A 35 7.81 21.51 2.08
C GLN A 35 7.14 21.83 0.73
N LYS A 36 6.02 21.12 0.40
CA LYS A 36 5.20 21.43 -0.78
C LYS A 36 4.18 22.51 -0.46
N GLN A 37 3.83 23.30 -1.47
CA GLN A 37 2.76 24.28 -1.34
C GLN A 37 1.40 23.59 -1.41
N VAL A 38 0.72 23.45 -0.28
CA VAL A 38 -0.56 22.74 -0.17
C VAL A 38 -1.69 23.70 0.16
N VAL A 39 -2.82 23.52 -0.52
CA VAL A 39 -4.08 24.21 -0.22
C VAL A 39 -5.15 23.16 0.00
N VAL A 40 -5.86 23.21 1.13
CA VAL A 40 -6.94 22.27 1.46
C VAL A 40 -8.30 22.96 1.48
N ILE A 41 -9.27 22.37 0.80
CA ILE A 41 -10.65 22.84 0.69
C ILE A 41 -11.58 21.86 1.41
N ASP A 42 -12.40 22.34 2.33
CA ASP A 42 -13.47 21.55 2.94
C ASP A 42 -14.66 22.45 3.35
N GLN A 43 -15.86 21.86 3.46
CA GLN A 43 -17.05 22.56 3.91
C GLN A 43 -17.14 22.61 5.45
N ASN A 44 -16.41 21.75 6.14
CA ASN A 44 -16.43 21.66 7.59
C ASN A 44 -15.29 22.50 8.20
N PRO A 45 -15.63 23.60 8.92
CA PRO A 45 -14.63 24.47 9.52
C PRO A 45 -13.78 23.80 10.61
N ASP A 46 -14.34 22.80 11.34
CA ASP A 46 -13.60 22.11 12.39
C ASP A 46 -12.52 21.19 11.82
N LYS A 47 -12.79 20.58 10.66
CA LYS A 47 -11.76 19.81 9.94
C LYS A 47 -10.62 20.71 9.44
N LEU A 48 -10.95 21.91 8.97
CA LEU A 48 -9.94 22.88 8.52
C LEU A 48 -9.10 23.40 9.69
N ARG A 49 -9.72 23.74 10.83
CA ARG A 49 -8.99 24.10 12.05
C ARG A 49 -8.01 23.02 12.48
N ARG A 50 -8.43 21.75 12.46
CA ARG A 50 -7.53 20.62 12.77
C ARG A 50 -6.30 20.62 11.87
N ILE A 51 -6.44 21.00 10.60
CA ILE A 51 -5.32 21.10 9.65
C ILE A 51 -4.42 22.28 10.05
N GLU A 52 -4.98 23.47 10.25
CA GLU A 52 -4.25 24.69 10.62
C GLU A 52 -3.45 24.53 11.92
N ASP A 53 -4.01 23.83 12.90
CA ASP A 53 -3.38 23.56 14.20
C ASP A 53 -2.19 22.60 14.10
N ASN A 54 -2.12 21.76 13.06
CA ASN A 54 -1.13 20.69 12.98
C ASN A 54 -0.10 20.84 11.86
N MET A 55 -0.32 21.72 10.89
CA MET A 55 0.56 21.82 9.73
C MET A 55 0.49 23.21 9.06
N ASP A 56 1.59 23.62 8.41
CA ASP A 56 1.68 24.88 7.67
C ASP A 56 1.13 24.69 6.25
N VAL A 57 -0.18 24.81 6.11
CA VAL A 57 -0.90 24.71 4.83
C VAL A 57 -2.01 25.76 4.75
N GLN A 58 -2.33 26.20 3.55
CA GLN A 58 -3.44 27.11 3.34
C GLN A 58 -4.76 26.34 3.38
N THR A 59 -5.79 26.87 4.03
CA THR A 59 -7.14 26.32 4.03
C THR A 59 -8.14 27.23 3.34
N VAL A 60 -9.17 26.65 2.75
CA VAL A 60 -10.29 27.38 2.11
C VAL A 60 -11.60 26.72 2.50
N LEU A 61 -12.46 27.47 3.18
CA LEU A 61 -13.79 27.02 3.57
C LEU A 61 -14.73 27.06 2.36
N GLY A 62 -15.31 25.93 2.01
CA GLY A 62 -16.30 25.81 0.95
C GLY A 62 -16.36 24.45 0.29
N SER A 63 -17.29 24.29 -0.65
CA SER A 63 -17.42 23.06 -1.43
C SER A 63 -16.46 23.04 -2.62
N GLY A 64 -15.70 21.97 -2.76
CA GLY A 64 -14.84 21.74 -3.93
C GLY A 64 -15.57 21.52 -5.25
N SER A 65 -16.90 21.35 -5.22
CA SER A 65 -17.73 21.32 -6.42
C SER A 65 -18.14 22.71 -6.93
N ILE A 66 -17.76 23.80 -6.22
CA ILE A 66 -18.11 25.18 -6.57
C ILE A 66 -16.91 25.86 -7.25
N PRO A 67 -17.03 26.30 -8.52
CA PRO A 67 -15.91 26.89 -9.28
C PRO A 67 -15.27 28.11 -8.64
N SER A 68 -16.04 28.98 -7.97
CA SER A 68 -15.51 30.16 -7.28
C SER A 68 -14.61 29.78 -6.10
N VAL A 69 -14.98 28.71 -5.35
CA VAL A 69 -14.14 28.20 -4.25
C VAL A 69 -12.82 27.65 -4.79
N LEU A 70 -12.86 26.89 -5.89
CA LEU A 70 -11.66 26.39 -6.55
C LEU A 70 -10.73 27.53 -7.04
N LYS A 71 -11.31 28.58 -7.62
CA LYS A 71 -10.54 29.76 -8.04
C LYS A 71 -9.91 30.48 -6.85
N ASN A 72 -10.65 30.67 -5.76
CA ASN A 72 -10.14 31.29 -4.53
C ASN A 72 -8.99 30.48 -3.90
N ALA A 73 -9.04 29.16 -4.01
CA ALA A 73 -7.94 28.28 -3.60
C ALA A 73 -6.74 28.33 -4.56
N GLY A 74 -6.83 29.10 -5.66
CA GLY A 74 -5.79 29.18 -6.67
C GLY A 74 -5.58 27.84 -7.42
N ALA A 75 -6.66 27.12 -7.68
CA ALA A 75 -6.60 25.85 -8.41
C ALA A 75 -6.06 26.02 -9.84
N GLY A 76 -6.15 27.24 -10.44
CA GLY A 76 -5.62 27.52 -11.78
C GLY A 76 -4.12 27.31 -11.93
N ASP A 77 -3.37 27.47 -10.84
CA ASP A 77 -1.92 27.32 -10.80
C ASP A 77 -1.49 25.95 -10.21
N ALA A 78 -2.45 25.07 -9.93
CA ALA A 78 -2.14 23.76 -9.36
C ALA A 78 -1.43 22.87 -10.38
N ALA A 79 -0.34 22.25 -9.95
CA ALA A 79 0.29 21.16 -10.67
C ALA A 79 -0.45 19.84 -10.44
N ILE A 80 -1.04 19.69 -9.24
CA ILE A 80 -1.78 18.50 -8.84
C ILE A 80 -3.09 18.92 -8.16
N PHE A 81 -4.16 18.27 -8.55
CA PHE A 81 -5.50 18.44 -7.99
C PHE A 81 -6.02 17.11 -7.45
N LEU A 82 -6.32 17.07 -6.16
CA LEU A 82 -6.77 15.88 -5.45
C LEU A 82 -8.20 16.08 -4.98
N ALA A 83 -9.14 15.24 -5.42
CA ALA A 83 -10.51 15.21 -4.92
C ALA A 83 -10.70 13.93 -4.08
N VAL A 84 -10.71 14.09 -2.75
CA VAL A 84 -10.70 12.96 -1.78
C VAL A 84 -11.76 13.10 -0.69
N THR A 85 -12.89 13.74 -1.03
CA THR A 85 -14.06 13.82 -0.14
C THR A 85 -14.75 12.47 0.03
N ASP A 86 -15.76 12.41 0.88
CA ASP A 86 -16.56 11.20 1.09
C ASP A 86 -17.69 11.02 0.05
N SER A 87 -17.86 11.95 -0.92
CA SER A 87 -18.83 11.83 -2.03
C SER A 87 -18.11 11.67 -3.35
N ASP A 88 -18.38 10.56 -4.04
CA ASP A 88 -17.86 10.29 -5.37
C ASP A 88 -18.31 11.36 -6.38
N GLU A 89 -19.58 11.81 -6.29
CA GLU A 89 -20.15 12.84 -7.15
C GLU A 89 -19.41 14.17 -6.95
N THR A 90 -19.15 14.57 -5.70
CA THR A 90 -18.39 15.77 -5.40
C THR A 90 -16.98 15.69 -5.97
N ASN A 91 -16.33 14.53 -5.87
CA ASN A 91 -14.98 14.30 -6.39
C ASN A 91 -14.96 14.39 -7.93
N ILE A 92 -15.94 13.80 -8.60
CA ILE A 92 -16.10 13.87 -10.06
C ILE A 92 -16.36 15.32 -10.52
N VAL A 93 -17.29 16.02 -9.88
CA VAL A 93 -17.63 17.41 -10.22
C VAL A 93 -16.46 18.34 -9.96
N ALA A 94 -15.74 18.16 -8.87
CA ALA A 94 -14.51 18.92 -8.58
C ALA A 94 -13.44 18.74 -9.66
N CYS A 95 -13.21 17.49 -10.10
CA CYS A 95 -12.29 17.21 -11.21
C CYS A 95 -12.74 17.79 -12.54
N LEU A 96 -14.05 17.80 -12.82
CA LEU A 96 -14.61 18.42 -14.04
C LEU A 96 -14.28 19.93 -14.09
N PHE A 97 -14.53 20.66 -13.01
CA PHE A 97 -14.18 22.07 -12.95
C PHE A 97 -12.67 22.30 -12.90
N ALA A 98 -11.92 21.46 -12.20
CA ALA A 98 -10.47 21.53 -12.20
C ALA A 98 -9.90 21.35 -13.62
N ASN A 99 -10.48 20.49 -14.45
CA ASN A 99 -10.05 20.33 -15.83
C ASN A 99 -10.25 21.62 -16.68
N THR A 100 -11.30 22.38 -16.38
CA THR A 100 -11.54 23.66 -17.06
C THR A 100 -10.65 24.79 -16.53
N ILE A 101 -10.40 24.82 -15.20
CA ILE A 101 -9.64 25.90 -14.53
C ILE A 101 -8.13 25.66 -14.65
N ALA A 102 -7.68 24.42 -14.53
CA ALA A 102 -6.29 23.97 -14.56
C ALA A 102 -6.14 22.76 -15.47
N PRO A 103 -6.25 22.88 -16.80
CA PRO A 103 -6.26 21.74 -17.73
C PRO A 103 -4.94 20.95 -17.70
N LYS A 104 -3.84 21.57 -17.32
CA LYS A 104 -2.53 20.91 -17.22
C LYS A 104 -2.30 20.21 -15.88
N ALA A 105 -3.12 20.50 -14.86
CA ALA A 105 -2.99 19.86 -13.57
C ALA A 105 -3.25 18.34 -13.68
N MET A 106 -2.44 17.56 -12.99
CA MET A 106 -2.69 16.14 -12.77
C MET A 106 -3.87 15.99 -11.81
N LYS A 107 -4.92 15.30 -12.21
CA LYS A 107 -6.15 15.14 -11.43
C LYS A 107 -6.26 13.73 -10.88
N LEU A 108 -6.41 13.62 -9.55
CA LEU A 108 -6.63 12.36 -8.86
C LEU A 108 -7.98 12.43 -8.14
N ALA A 109 -8.77 11.37 -8.25
CA ALA A 109 -10.09 11.32 -7.62
C ALA A 109 -10.27 10.04 -6.83
N ARG A 110 -10.80 10.17 -5.61
CA ARG A 110 -11.29 9.04 -4.83
C ARG A 110 -12.68 8.66 -5.33
N ILE A 111 -12.80 7.43 -5.82
CA ILE A 111 -14.06 6.84 -6.31
C ILE A 111 -14.20 5.46 -5.69
N ARG A 112 -15.28 5.24 -4.93
CA ARG A 112 -15.55 3.97 -4.23
C ARG A 112 -16.53 3.10 -4.98
N THR A 113 -17.48 3.73 -5.66
CA THR A 113 -18.56 3.06 -6.38
C THR A 113 -18.04 2.40 -7.65
N GLU A 114 -18.24 1.08 -7.75
CA GLU A 114 -17.75 0.30 -8.89
C GLU A 114 -18.41 0.70 -10.21
N GLU A 115 -19.68 1.10 -10.17
CA GLU A 115 -20.42 1.52 -11.34
C GLU A 115 -19.73 2.66 -12.09
N TYR A 116 -19.14 3.63 -11.37
CA TYR A 116 -18.35 4.69 -12.02
C TYR A 116 -17.07 4.15 -12.67
N THR A 117 -16.41 3.18 -12.04
CA THR A 117 -15.15 2.62 -12.59
C THR A 117 -15.38 1.71 -13.79
N ALA A 118 -16.61 1.27 -14.04
CA ALA A 118 -17.00 0.54 -15.24
C ALA A 118 -16.96 1.40 -16.53
N TYR A 119 -16.86 2.73 -16.39
CA TYR A 119 -16.78 3.68 -17.50
C TYR A 119 -15.46 4.44 -17.56
N PRO A 120 -14.31 3.74 -17.69
CA PRO A 120 -12.97 4.36 -17.61
C PRO A 120 -12.74 5.41 -18.71
N GLN A 121 -13.39 5.26 -19.87
CA GLN A 121 -13.32 6.22 -20.98
C GLN A 121 -13.96 7.57 -20.65
N LEU A 122 -14.95 7.62 -19.75
CA LEU A 122 -15.56 8.88 -19.31
C LEU A 122 -14.69 9.58 -18.25
N LEU A 123 -14.04 8.82 -17.41
CA LEU A 123 -13.22 9.33 -16.30
C LEU A 123 -11.81 9.73 -16.76
N GLY A 124 -11.17 8.90 -17.58
CA GLY A 124 -9.78 9.09 -18.01
C GLY A 124 -9.58 9.96 -19.24
N SER A 125 -10.62 10.22 -20.04
CA SER A 125 -10.53 10.99 -21.27
C SER A 125 -11.64 12.04 -21.36
N GLY A 126 -11.58 12.90 -22.36
CA GLY A 126 -12.61 13.91 -22.58
C GLY A 126 -12.63 15.00 -21.51
N SER A 127 -13.79 15.26 -20.91
CA SER A 127 -14.03 16.41 -20.05
C SER A 127 -13.45 16.28 -18.64
N LEU A 128 -13.18 15.07 -18.16
CA LEU A 128 -12.72 14.84 -16.79
C LEU A 128 -11.20 14.71 -16.69
N GLN A 129 -10.58 13.99 -17.61
CA GLN A 129 -9.13 13.74 -17.66
C GLN A 129 -8.53 13.38 -16.28
N ILE A 130 -9.21 12.48 -15.55
CA ILE A 130 -8.72 12.01 -14.26
C ILE A 130 -7.54 11.07 -14.53
N SER A 131 -6.38 11.44 -14.03
CA SER A 131 -5.13 10.72 -14.25
C SER A 131 -5.04 9.44 -13.42
N MET A 132 -5.65 9.45 -12.22
CA MET A 132 -5.67 8.30 -11.32
C MET A 132 -6.99 8.24 -10.54
N LEU A 133 -7.60 7.05 -10.52
CA LEU A 133 -8.72 6.72 -9.66
C LEU A 133 -8.21 6.00 -8.40
N ILE A 134 -8.66 6.47 -7.25
CA ILE A 134 -8.25 5.96 -5.95
C ILE A 134 -9.45 5.25 -5.32
N ASN A 135 -9.36 3.94 -5.16
CA ASN A 135 -10.34 3.17 -4.44
C ASN A 135 -9.70 2.53 -3.19
N PRO A 136 -9.86 3.14 -2.00
CA PRO A 136 -9.24 2.64 -0.78
C PRO A 136 -9.65 1.21 -0.41
N GLU A 137 -10.88 0.83 -0.75
CA GLU A 137 -11.40 -0.51 -0.45
C GLU A 137 -10.74 -1.57 -1.35
N GLN A 138 -10.52 -1.24 -2.62
CA GLN A 138 -9.82 -2.11 -3.54
C GLN A 138 -8.33 -2.26 -3.19
N GLU A 139 -7.69 -1.16 -2.77
CA GLU A 139 -6.29 -1.18 -2.36
C GLU A 139 -6.08 -2.06 -1.12
N ILE A 140 -7.01 -2.01 -0.16
CA ILE A 140 -6.91 -2.87 1.03
C ILE A 140 -7.12 -4.35 0.70
N VAL A 141 -8.07 -4.68 -0.19
CA VAL A 141 -8.27 -6.07 -0.65
C VAL A 141 -7.01 -6.60 -1.30
N ARG A 142 -6.37 -5.81 -2.17
CA ARG A 142 -5.07 -6.16 -2.77
C ARG A 142 -3.96 -6.30 -1.72
N SER A 143 -3.95 -5.46 -0.69
CA SER A 143 -2.96 -5.56 0.39
C SER A 143 -3.15 -6.83 1.20
N ILE A 144 -4.39 -7.18 1.57
CA ILE A 144 -4.71 -8.42 2.26
C ILE A 144 -4.32 -9.63 1.40
N GLU A 145 -4.67 -9.64 0.11
CA GLU A 145 -4.28 -10.69 -0.82
C GLU A 145 -2.78 -10.94 -0.82
N ARG A 146 -1.98 -9.87 -0.87
CA ARG A 146 -0.51 -9.95 -0.86
C ARG A 146 0.02 -10.54 0.44
N LEU A 147 -0.51 -10.12 1.59
CA LEU A 147 -0.14 -10.63 2.90
C LEU A 147 -0.44 -12.13 3.00
N LEU A 148 -1.59 -12.58 2.52
CA LEU A 148 -1.99 -13.99 2.53
C LEU A 148 -1.20 -14.86 1.55
N THR A 149 -0.70 -14.29 0.45
CA THR A 149 0.11 -15.02 -0.55
C THR A 149 1.60 -15.08 -0.21
N LEU A 150 2.05 -14.30 0.77
CA LEU A 150 3.44 -14.22 1.23
C LEU A 150 3.54 -14.47 2.74
N PRO A 151 3.46 -15.74 3.19
CA PRO A 151 3.47 -16.06 4.62
C PRO A 151 4.67 -15.48 5.35
N GLY A 152 4.41 -14.70 6.42
CA GLY A 152 5.44 -14.03 7.22
C GLY A 152 6.06 -12.81 6.56
N ALA A 153 5.45 -12.23 5.53
CA ALA A 153 5.81 -10.93 5.02
C ALA A 153 5.44 -9.84 6.04
N VAL A 154 6.39 -8.95 6.35
CA VAL A 154 6.18 -7.79 7.24
C VAL A 154 5.83 -6.56 6.43
N GLU A 155 6.49 -6.40 5.29
CA GLU A 155 6.31 -5.30 4.36
C GLU A 155 6.30 -5.82 2.92
N TYR A 156 5.60 -5.12 2.05
CA TYR A 156 5.54 -5.44 0.63
C TYR A 156 5.48 -4.17 -0.22
N GLY A 157 6.22 -4.16 -1.32
CA GLY A 157 6.20 -3.09 -2.29
C GLY A 157 6.33 -3.62 -3.72
N GLN A 158 5.94 -2.78 -4.68
CA GLN A 158 6.14 -3.04 -6.11
C GLN A 158 6.87 -1.85 -6.72
N LEU A 159 7.80 -2.13 -7.60
CA LEU A 159 8.56 -1.18 -8.37
C LEU A 159 8.39 -1.54 -9.85
N ALA A 160 8.44 -0.53 -10.71
CA ALA A 160 8.38 -0.71 -12.15
C ALA A 160 7.17 -1.55 -12.61
N ASP A 161 5.97 -1.06 -12.28
CA ASP A 161 4.72 -1.73 -12.64
C ASP A 161 4.65 -3.22 -12.24
N GLY A 162 5.40 -3.59 -11.17
CA GLY A 162 5.45 -4.95 -10.65
C GLY A 162 6.48 -5.88 -11.29
N PHE A 163 7.31 -5.38 -12.20
CA PHE A 163 8.45 -6.15 -12.74
C PHE A 163 9.46 -6.52 -11.66
N ILE A 164 9.61 -5.66 -10.65
CA ILE A 164 10.38 -5.92 -9.44
C ILE A 164 9.44 -5.77 -8.24
N ARG A 165 9.48 -6.77 -7.36
CA ARG A 165 8.74 -6.77 -6.10
C ARG A 165 9.73 -6.71 -4.95
N MET A 166 9.32 -6.04 -3.89
CA MET A 166 10.02 -6.01 -2.61
C MET A 166 9.18 -6.71 -1.56
N VAL A 167 9.82 -7.50 -0.71
CA VAL A 167 9.20 -8.09 0.48
C VAL A 167 10.16 -8.04 1.66
N GLY A 168 9.70 -7.51 2.77
CA GLY A 168 10.36 -7.63 4.07
C GLY A 168 9.89 -8.90 4.77
N MET A 169 10.79 -9.80 5.12
CA MET A 169 10.46 -11.08 5.75
C MET A 169 11.33 -11.30 6.99
N ARG A 170 10.71 -11.70 8.09
CA ARG A 170 11.47 -12.13 9.28
C ARG A 170 12.06 -13.51 9.04
N VAL A 171 13.38 -13.62 9.20
CA VAL A 171 14.13 -14.87 9.00
C VAL A 171 14.37 -15.51 10.36
N GLU A 172 13.65 -16.58 10.66
CA GLU A 172 13.73 -17.28 11.95
C GLU A 172 14.65 -18.49 11.89
N SER A 173 14.65 -19.17 10.74
CA SER A 173 15.43 -20.37 10.46
C SER A 173 15.68 -20.50 8.95
N GLY A 174 16.61 -21.33 8.55
CA GLY A 174 16.85 -21.64 7.15
C GLY A 174 18.33 -21.57 6.74
N PRO A 175 18.62 -21.97 5.50
CA PRO A 175 20.01 -22.12 5.01
C PRO A 175 20.72 -20.78 4.81
N LEU A 176 20.01 -19.65 4.85
CA LEU A 176 20.60 -18.30 4.68
C LEU A 176 21.22 -17.74 5.96
N ILE A 177 20.89 -18.32 7.14
CA ILE A 177 21.39 -17.83 8.43
C ILE A 177 22.88 -18.12 8.56
N GLU A 178 23.64 -17.11 9.07
CA GLU A 178 25.09 -17.15 9.29
C GLU A 178 25.90 -17.46 8.03
N GLN A 179 25.30 -17.30 6.84
CA GLN A 179 26.03 -17.41 5.56
C GLN A 179 26.32 -16.02 5.00
N PRO A 180 27.53 -15.77 4.46
CA PRO A 180 27.85 -14.52 3.79
C PRO A 180 27.00 -14.37 2.52
N LEU A 181 26.56 -13.14 2.23
CA LEU A 181 25.70 -12.87 1.09
C LEU A 181 26.36 -13.16 -0.26
N THR A 182 27.69 -13.31 -0.32
CA THR A 182 28.38 -13.82 -1.52
C THR A 182 27.88 -15.22 -1.92
N ARG A 183 27.40 -16.03 -0.96
CA ARG A 183 26.83 -17.37 -1.23
C ARG A 183 25.32 -17.36 -1.45
N PHE A 184 24.67 -16.19 -1.38
CA PHE A 184 23.21 -16.09 -1.45
C PHE A 184 22.62 -16.76 -2.70
N ARG A 185 23.20 -16.48 -3.88
CA ARG A 185 22.72 -17.06 -5.14
C ARG A 185 22.92 -18.57 -5.23
N GLU A 186 24.02 -19.07 -4.70
CA GLU A 186 24.31 -20.50 -4.62
C GLU A 186 23.24 -21.21 -3.77
N ILE A 187 22.82 -20.61 -2.64
CA ILE A 187 21.85 -21.18 -1.72
C ILE A 187 20.42 -21.10 -2.29
N VAL A 188 20.04 -19.94 -2.84
CA VAL A 188 18.68 -19.71 -3.34
C VAL A 188 18.46 -20.37 -4.70
N GLN A 189 19.53 -20.56 -5.49
CA GLN A 189 19.51 -21.13 -6.86
C GLN A 189 18.59 -20.37 -7.81
N ASP A 190 18.54 -19.04 -7.69
CA ASP A 190 17.74 -18.15 -8.52
C ASP A 190 18.40 -16.78 -8.62
N ASP A 191 18.62 -16.31 -9.86
CA ASP A 191 19.26 -15.03 -10.16
C ASP A 191 18.30 -13.84 -10.10
N GLY A 192 17.02 -14.08 -10.00
CA GLY A 192 15.97 -13.08 -9.93
C GLY A 192 15.69 -12.53 -8.53
N ILE A 193 16.60 -12.76 -7.56
CA ILE A 193 16.43 -12.35 -6.16
C ILE A 193 17.68 -11.69 -5.64
N MET A 194 17.51 -10.63 -4.85
CA MET A 194 18.59 -9.90 -4.19
C MET A 194 18.20 -9.45 -2.79
N VAL A 195 19.14 -9.41 -1.86
CA VAL A 195 18.98 -8.81 -0.54
C VAL A 195 19.19 -7.30 -0.66
N GLY A 196 18.17 -6.52 -0.41
CA GLY A 196 18.19 -5.04 -0.50
C GLY A 196 18.55 -4.36 0.82
N ALA A 197 18.03 -4.88 1.95
CA ALA A 197 18.33 -4.35 3.28
C ALA A 197 18.16 -5.44 4.35
N ILE A 198 18.79 -5.23 5.51
CA ILE A 198 18.65 -6.08 6.70
C ILE A 198 18.33 -5.18 7.89
N ALA A 199 17.16 -5.35 8.49
CA ALA A 199 16.82 -4.70 9.74
C ALA A 199 17.14 -5.65 10.91
N ARG A 200 18.04 -5.22 11.78
CA ARG A 200 18.51 -5.93 12.96
C ARG A 200 18.28 -5.08 14.20
N GLY A 201 17.27 -5.42 14.97
CA GLY A 201 16.76 -4.54 16.03
C GLY A 201 16.29 -3.20 15.45
N GLN A 202 16.82 -2.09 15.96
CA GLN A 202 16.50 -0.74 15.46
C GLN A 202 17.44 -0.25 14.34
N LYS A 203 18.39 -1.09 13.90
CA LYS A 203 19.38 -0.69 12.89
C LYS A 203 19.05 -1.29 11.53
N LEU A 204 18.96 -0.43 10.51
CA LEU A 204 18.90 -0.85 9.13
C LEU A 204 20.31 -0.88 8.51
N ILE A 205 20.62 -1.97 7.82
CA ILE A 205 21.90 -2.24 7.15
C ILE A 205 21.62 -2.35 5.66
N VAL A 206 22.29 -1.55 4.85
CA VAL A 206 22.41 -1.78 3.40
C VAL A 206 23.57 -2.76 3.21
N PRO A 207 23.30 -4.01 2.81
CA PRO A 207 24.26 -5.08 2.92
C PRO A 207 25.33 -5.04 1.84
N SER A 208 26.49 -5.57 2.18
CA SER A 208 27.57 -5.94 1.28
C SER A 208 27.71 -7.47 1.17
N GLY A 209 28.50 -7.96 0.24
CA GLY A 209 28.69 -9.40 0.05
C GLY A 209 29.23 -10.15 1.29
N SER A 210 29.95 -9.47 2.18
CA SER A 210 30.50 -10.05 3.42
C SER A 210 29.53 -10.08 4.58
N ASP A 211 28.40 -9.36 4.48
CA ASP A 211 27.40 -9.36 5.55
C ASP A 211 26.66 -10.70 5.63
N VAL A 212 26.17 -11.01 6.84
CA VAL A 212 25.43 -12.24 7.13
C VAL A 212 24.04 -11.92 7.66
N ILE A 213 23.07 -12.76 7.28
CA ILE A 213 21.73 -12.75 7.85
C ILE A 213 21.78 -13.51 9.18
N LYS A 214 21.22 -12.94 10.24
CA LYS A 214 21.08 -13.58 11.54
C LYS A 214 19.64 -13.99 11.81
N ALA A 215 19.45 -14.95 12.70
CA ALA A 215 18.12 -15.30 13.17
C ALA A 215 17.41 -14.05 13.74
N TRP A 216 16.14 -13.91 13.41
CA TRP A 216 15.25 -12.80 13.78
C TRP A 216 15.53 -11.47 13.08
N ASP A 217 16.45 -11.42 12.12
CA ASP A 217 16.54 -10.27 11.22
C ASP A 217 15.26 -10.17 10.36
N THR A 218 14.83 -8.94 10.09
CA THR A 218 13.89 -8.68 9.00
C THR A 218 14.70 -8.35 7.76
N VAL A 219 14.62 -9.20 6.75
CA VAL A 219 15.38 -9.07 5.51
C VAL A 219 14.47 -8.62 4.38
N TYR A 220 14.86 -7.57 3.70
CA TYR A 220 14.15 -7.00 2.55
C TYR A 220 14.73 -7.56 1.26
N PHE A 221 13.94 -8.34 0.56
CA PHE A 221 14.31 -8.96 -0.71
C PHE A 221 13.69 -8.18 -1.87
N ALA A 222 14.50 -7.83 -2.86
CA ALA A 222 14.00 -7.44 -4.18
C ALA A 222 14.00 -8.67 -5.09
N TYR A 223 12.90 -8.94 -5.78
CA TYR A 223 12.78 -10.13 -6.60
C TYR A 223 11.86 -9.95 -7.81
N LYS A 224 12.11 -10.73 -8.87
CA LYS A 224 11.21 -10.86 -10.01
C LYS A 224 10.02 -11.77 -9.68
N PRO A 225 8.79 -11.49 -10.16
CA PRO A 225 7.61 -12.31 -9.85
C PRO A 225 7.80 -13.84 -9.99
N PRO A 226 8.46 -14.36 -11.05
CA PRO A 226 8.69 -15.80 -11.17
C PRO A 226 9.54 -16.41 -10.06
N SER A 227 10.43 -15.62 -9.45
CA SER A 227 11.40 -16.06 -8.43
C SER A 227 10.80 -16.18 -7.02
N GLN A 228 9.53 -15.79 -6.82
CA GLN A 228 8.85 -15.82 -5.51
C GLN A 228 8.91 -17.20 -4.85
N ARG A 229 8.68 -18.28 -5.62
CA ARG A 229 8.71 -19.66 -5.09
C ARG A 229 10.11 -20.05 -4.61
N ALA A 230 11.16 -19.63 -5.30
CA ALA A 230 12.54 -19.89 -4.90
C ALA A 230 12.88 -19.16 -3.59
N LEU A 231 12.45 -17.90 -3.46
CA LEU A 231 12.59 -17.12 -2.22
C LEU A 231 11.92 -17.82 -1.03
N LEU A 232 10.65 -18.20 -1.17
CA LEU A 232 9.90 -18.86 -0.09
C LEU A 232 10.53 -20.20 0.30
N ARG A 233 11.05 -20.98 -0.67
CA ARG A 233 11.79 -22.22 -0.39
C ARG A 233 13.05 -21.97 0.45
N ALA A 234 13.86 -20.97 0.04
CA ALA A 234 15.09 -20.63 0.75
C ALA A 234 14.86 -20.12 2.18
N LEU A 235 13.67 -19.59 2.45
CA LEU A 235 13.27 -19.13 3.78
C LEU A 235 12.52 -20.18 4.60
N HIS A 236 12.37 -21.41 4.08
CA HIS A 236 11.56 -22.49 4.68
C HIS A 236 10.11 -22.05 4.94
N LYS A 237 9.59 -21.13 4.13
CA LYS A 237 8.21 -20.61 4.22
C LYS A 237 7.31 -21.14 3.11
N THR A 238 7.63 -22.32 2.60
CA THR A 238 6.77 -23.06 1.66
C THR A 238 5.59 -23.65 2.41
N ARG A 239 4.65 -22.83 2.83
CA ARG A 239 3.29 -23.32 3.09
C ARG A 239 2.59 -23.53 1.76
N GLY A 240 1.71 -24.53 1.74
CA GLY A 240 0.76 -24.71 0.65
C GLY A 240 0.03 -23.37 0.36
N SER A 241 -0.52 -23.25 -0.84
CA SER A 241 -1.43 -22.14 -1.16
C SER A 241 -2.47 -22.03 -0.04
N LEU A 242 -2.86 -20.78 0.30
CA LEU A 242 -4.01 -20.52 1.17
C LEU A 242 -5.17 -21.40 0.71
N GLY A 243 -5.60 -22.34 1.55
CA GLY A 243 -6.68 -23.28 1.25
C GLY A 243 -8.00 -22.84 1.86
N THR A 244 -7.95 -22.26 3.05
CA THR A 244 -9.14 -21.90 3.84
C THR A 244 -9.00 -20.54 4.48
N ALA A 245 -10.08 -19.74 4.51
CA ALA A 245 -10.10 -18.42 5.12
C ALA A 245 -11.43 -18.09 5.80
N CYS A 246 -11.37 -17.40 6.94
CA CYS A 246 -12.54 -16.80 7.56
C CYS A 246 -12.47 -15.29 7.49
N ILE A 247 -13.54 -14.65 7.03
CA ILE A 247 -13.70 -13.19 6.96
C ILE A 247 -14.77 -12.78 7.97
N VAL A 248 -14.48 -11.77 8.79
CA VAL A 248 -15.47 -11.13 9.67
C VAL A 248 -15.76 -9.72 9.15
N GLY A 249 -17.02 -9.46 8.84
CA GLY A 249 -17.50 -8.22 8.27
C GLY A 249 -17.84 -8.34 6.79
N GLY A 250 -19.12 -8.37 6.47
CA GLY A 250 -19.67 -8.50 5.12
C GLY A 250 -19.89 -7.16 4.38
N GLY A 251 -19.23 -6.08 4.81
CA GLY A 251 -19.21 -4.81 4.09
C GLY A 251 -18.54 -4.92 2.69
N ASN A 252 -18.32 -3.77 2.04
CA ASN A 252 -17.72 -3.75 0.70
C ASN A 252 -16.36 -4.44 0.63
N ILE A 253 -15.51 -4.27 1.66
CA ILE A 253 -14.18 -4.91 1.71
C ILE A 253 -14.34 -6.41 1.83
N GLY A 254 -15.18 -6.90 2.76
CA GLY A 254 -15.38 -8.33 2.97
C GLY A 254 -15.98 -9.03 1.75
N LEU A 255 -16.99 -8.44 1.12
CA LEU A 255 -17.58 -8.97 -0.11
C LEU A 255 -16.55 -9.07 -1.25
N ARG A 256 -15.77 -8.00 -1.47
CA ARG A 256 -14.73 -7.99 -2.52
C ARG A 256 -13.63 -9.03 -2.24
N LEU A 257 -13.24 -9.14 -0.97
CA LEU A 257 -12.25 -10.13 -0.55
C LEU A 257 -12.77 -11.55 -0.72
N ALA A 258 -14.01 -11.84 -0.32
CA ALA A 258 -14.65 -13.14 -0.51
C ALA A 258 -14.68 -13.53 -1.99
N ARG A 259 -15.14 -12.65 -2.88
CA ARG A 259 -15.12 -12.90 -4.35
C ARG A 259 -13.71 -13.18 -4.89
N LEU A 260 -12.71 -12.44 -4.40
CA LEU A 260 -11.32 -12.64 -4.82
C LEU A 260 -10.82 -14.02 -4.36
N LEU A 261 -11.13 -14.44 -3.14
CA LEU A 261 -10.73 -15.74 -2.59
C LEU A 261 -11.46 -16.89 -3.29
N GLU A 262 -12.77 -16.76 -3.57
CA GLU A 262 -13.53 -17.73 -4.37
C GLU A 262 -12.88 -17.95 -5.75
N ASN A 263 -12.54 -16.86 -6.46
CA ASN A 263 -11.90 -16.95 -7.79
C ASN A 263 -10.52 -17.63 -7.75
N LYS A 264 -9.92 -17.72 -6.57
CA LYS A 264 -8.65 -18.41 -6.35
C LYS A 264 -8.81 -19.85 -5.82
N GLY A 265 -10.05 -20.32 -5.64
CA GLY A 265 -10.36 -21.64 -5.11
C GLY A 265 -10.04 -21.78 -3.63
N VAL A 266 -10.14 -20.71 -2.84
CA VAL A 266 -9.98 -20.74 -1.39
C VAL A 266 -11.34 -20.97 -0.75
N ASP A 267 -11.47 -22.00 0.08
CA ASP A 267 -12.67 -22.28 0.85
C ASP A 267 -12.87 -21.18 1.89
N THR A 268 -13.90 -20.36 1.70
CA THR A 268 -14.09 -19.13 2.46
C THR A 268 -15.35 -19.19 3.29
N LYS A 269 -15.24 -18.79 4.56
CA LYS A 269 -16.38 -18.47 5.43
C LYS A 269 -16.44 -16.96 5.62
N LEU A 270 -17.64 -16.37 5.62
CA LEU A 270 -17.86 -14.96 5.89
C LEU A 270 -18.91 -14.80 6.99
N ILE A 271 -18.54 -14.15 8.08
CA ILE A 271 -19.40 -13.89 9.25
C ILE A 271 -19.81 -12.43 9.23
N ASP A 272 -21.12 -12.16 9.35
CA ASP A 272 -21.62 -10.80 9.57
C ASP A 272 -22.72 -10.81 10.63
N ILE A 273 -22.80 -9.73 11.42
CA ILE A 273 -23.78 -9.59 12.51
C ILE A 273 -25.19 -9.23 12.01
N SER A 274 -25.31 -8.78 10.77
CA SER A 274 -26.59 -8.41 10.17
C SER A 274 -27.15 -9.55 9.35
N GLU A 275 -28.31 -10.08 9.75
CA GLU A 275 -29.05 -11.12 9.04
C GLU A 275 -29.41 -10.69 7.61
N GLU A 276 -29.96 -9.46 7.45
CA GLU A 276 -30.27 -8.91 6.13
C GLU A 276 -29.03 -8.85 5.23
N ARG A 277 -27.88 -8.49 5.82
CA ARG A 277 -26.62 -8.45 5.06
C ARG A 277 -26.15 -9.84 4.65
N CYS A 278 -26.31 -10.82 5.51
CA CYS A 278 -25.97 -12.21 5.22
C CYS A 278 -26.81 -12.75 4.05
N GLU A 279 -28.12 -12.46 3.99
CA GLU A 279 -28.98 -12.82 2.87
C GLU A 279 -28.48 -12.20 1.55
N GLN A 280 -28.20 -10.88 1.55
CA GLN A 280 -27.65 -10.19 0.36
C GLN A 280 -26.33 -10.76 -0.10
N LEU A 281 -25.47 -11.18 0.83
CA LEU A 281 -24.15 -11.77 0.53
C LEU A 281 -24.30 -13.18 -0.03
N ALA A 282 -25.20 -13.99 0.50
CA ALA A 282 -25.49 -15.32 0.00
C ALA A 282 -25.99 -15.32 -1.45
N ASP A 283 -26.74 -14.30 -1.85
CA ASP A 283 -27.18 -14.12 -3.24
C ASP A 283 -26.01 -13.71 -4.19
N GLN A 284 -24.98 -13.06 -3.66
CA GLN A 284 -23.88 -12.50 -4.43
C GLN A 284 -22.62 -13.37 -4.48
N LEU A 285 -22.50 -14.36 -3.59
CA LEU A 285 -21.34 -15.25 -3.44
C LEU A 285 -21.76 -16.68 -3.78
N GLN A 286 -20.91 -17.41 -4.52
CA GLN A 286 -21.23 -18.74 -4.99
C GLN A 286 -20.51 -19.85 -4.23
N GLY A 287 -19.31 -19.57 -3.74
CA GLY A 287 -18.43 -20.55 -3.06
C GLY A 287 -18.13 -20.21 -1.60
N THR A 288 -18.58 -19.05 -1.11
CA THR A 288 -18.36 -18.62 0.27
C THR A 288 -19.53 -19.03 1.17
N LEU A 289 -19.24 -19.70 2.27
CA LEU A 289 -20.24 -19.98 3.31
C LEU A 289 -20.50 -18.72 4.12
N VAL A 290 -21.69 -18.14 3.99
CA VAL A 290 -22.10 -16.95 4.74
C VAL A 290 -22.78 -17.35 6.04
N LEU A 291 -22.32 -16.80 7.15
CA LEU A 291 -22.77 -17.11 8.51
C LEU A 291 -23.27 -15.82 9.19
N HIS A 292 -24.47 -15.89 9.75
CA HIS A 292 -25.01 -14.83 10.61
C HIS A 292 -24.48 -15.00 12.04
N GLY A 293 -23.78 -14.01 12.57
CA GLY A 293 -23.29 -14.03 13.94
C GLY A 293 -22.26 -12.96 14.26
N ASP A 294 -21.85 -12.93 15.52
CA ASP A 294 -20.84 -12.01 16.01
C ASP A 294 -19.43 -12.65 15.90
N GLY A 295 -18.54 -12.02 15.13
CA GLY A 295 -17.16 -12.47 14.99
C GLY A 295 -16.32 -12.42 16.28
N THR A 296 -16.85 -11.84 17.35
CA THR A 296 -16.26 -11.85 18.68
C THR A 296 -16.85 -12.95 19.60
N ASP A 297 -17.82 -13.72 19.11
CA ASP A 297 -18.36 -14.86 19.85
C ASP A 297 -17.45 -16.10 19.70
N LYS A 298 -16.75 -16.44 20.79
CA LYS A 298 -15.85 -17.58 20.84
C LYS A 298 -16.57 -18.90 20.55
N SER A 299 -17.83 -19.05 20.99
CA SER A 299 -18.60 -20.28 20.78
C SER A 299 -18.89 -20.50 19.30
N LEU A 300 -19.32 -19.46 18.60
CA LEU A 300 -19.51 -19.49 17.15
C LEU A 300 -18.20 -19.84 16.41
N LEU A 301 -17.08 -19.21 16.79
CA LEU A 301 -15.79 -19.48 16.16
C LEU A 301 -15.34 -20.94 16.35
N GLN A 302 -15.65 -21.56 17.50
CA GLN A 302 -15.35 -22.95 17.78
C GLN A 302 -16.27 -23.93 17.03
N GLU A 303 -17.58 -23.65 17.01
CA GLU A 303 -18.58 -24.46 16.27
C GLU A 303 -18.27 -24.48 14.77
N GLU A 304 -17.80 -23.35 14.23
CA GLU A 304 -17.41 -23.20 12.84
C GLU A 304 -15.99 -23.67 12.52
N HIS A 305 -15.31 -24.30 13.48
CA HIS A 305 -13.96 -24.86 13.31
C HIS A 305 -12.93 -23.84 12.78
N ILE A 306 -12.97 -22.59 13.31
CA ILE A 306 -12.05 -21.54 12.89
C ILE A 306 -10.59 -21.87 13.22
N ASP A 307 -10.34 -22.71 14.23
CA ASP A 307 -9.02 -23.27 14.58
C ASP A 307 -8.32 -23.99 13.41
N GLN A 308 -9.10 -24.52 12.44
CA GLN A 308 -8.58 -25.24 11.28
C GLN A 308 -8.35 -24.33 10.05
N MET A 309 -8.69 -23.04 10.14
CA MET A 309 -8.49 -22.10 9.04
C MET A 309 -7.04 -21.66 8.91
N ASP A 310 -6.59 -21.48 7.66
CA ASP A 310 -5.26 -20.96 7.36
C ASP A 310 -5.15 -19.47 7.72
N ALA A 311 -6.22 -18.70 7.49
CA ALA A 311 -6.26 -17.27 7.76
C ALA A 311 -7.60 -16.81 8.36
N PHE A 312 -7.52 -15.79 9.21
CA PHE A 312 -8.68 -15.08 9.78
C PHE A 312 -8.54 -13.59 9.55
N ILE A 313 -9.54 -12.97 8.90
CA ILE A 313 -9.49 -11.61 8.43
C ILE A 313 -10.67 -10.81 8.97
N ALA A 314 -10.44 -9.85 9.87
CA ALA A 314 -11.47 -9.00 10.44
C ALA A 314 -11.45 -7.61 9.78
N VAL A 315 -12.53 -7.28 9.06
CA VAL A 315 -12.66 -6.07 8.24
C VAL A 315 -13.98 -5.33 8.46
N THR A 316 -14.54 -5.43 9.66
CA THR A 316 -15.75 -4.69 10.04
C THR A 316 -15.51 -3.18 10.12
N GLY A 317 -16.56 -2.40 10.37
CA GLY A 317 -16.45 -0.95 10.63
C GLY A 317 -15.83 -0.61 11.99
N ASP A 318 -15.85 -1.54 12.94
CA ASP A 318 -15.39 -1.35 14.31
C ASP A 318 -13.98 -1.96 14.52
N GLU A 319 -13.01 -1.11 14.84
CA GLU A 319 -11.61 -1.51 14.95
C GLU A 319 -11.32 -2.37 16.17
N GLU A 320 -12.01 -2.07 17.27
CA GLU A 320 -11.88 -2.79 18.52
C GLU A 320 -12.39 -4.22 18.37
N SER A 321 -13.54 -4.41 17.70
CA SER A 321 -14.08 -5.72 17.35
C SER A 321 -13.15 -6.47 16.38
N ASN A 322 -12.52 -5.80 15.41
CA ASN A 322 -11.56 -6.43 14.51
C ASN A 322 -10.32 -6.95 15.26
N ILE A 323 -9.81 -6.18 16.22
CA ILE A 323 -8.67 -6.58 17.05
C ILE A 323 -9.07 -7.76 17.94
N LEU A 324 -10.23 -7.68 18.61
CA LEU A 324 -10.71 -8.71 19.53
C LEU A 324 -10.96 -10.04 18.82
N SER A 325 -11.66 -10.04 17.68
CA SER A 325 -11.92 -11.26 16.90
C SER A 325 -10.63 -11.91 16.38
N CYS A 326 -9.65 -11.10 15.93
CA CYS A 326 -8.33 -11.62 15.57
C CYS A 326 -7.59 -12.26 16.75
N LEU A 327 -7.68 -11.68 17.95
CA LEU A 327 -7.08 -12.25 19.16
C LEU A 327 -7.76 -13.57 19.56
N LEU A 328 -9.09 -13.65 19.45
CA LEU A 328 -9.83 -14.89 19.69
C LEU A 328 -9.42 -15.99 18.69
N ALA A 329 -9.41 -15.67 17.40
CA ALA A 329 -8.97 -16.61 16.37
C ALA A 329 -7.52 -17.09 16.62
N LYS A 330 -6.61 -16.19 16.99
CA LYS A 330 -5.25 -16.54 17.37
C LYS A 330 -5.21 -17.46 18.60
N SER A 331 -6.03 -17.18 19.63
CA SER A 331 -6.13 -18.03 20.82
C SER A 331 -6.64 -19.44 20.51
N LEU A 332 -7.41 -19.61 19.44
CA LEU A 332 -7.89 -20.89 18.94
C LEU A 332 -6.83 -21.62 18.10
N GLY A 333 -5.76 -20.95 17.65
CA GLY A 333 -4.66 -21.58 16.91
C GLY A 333 -4.44 -21.06 15.49
N VAL A 334 -5.28 -20.13 15.00
CA VAL A 334 -5.07 -19.51 13.68
C VAL A 334 -3.78 -18.69 13.69
N LYS A 335 -2.91 -18.91 12.72
CA LYS A 335 -1.59 -18.30 12.66
C LYS A 335 -1.58 -16.99 11.89
N GLU A 336 -2.31 -16.93 10.79
CA GLU A 336 -2.40 -15.75 9.94
C GLU A 336 -3.66 -14.97 10.30
N THR A 337 -3.50 -13.84 10.99
CA THR A 337 -4.60 -12.96 11.37
C THR A 337 -4.40 -11.58 10.77
N VAL A 338 -5.45 -11.02 10.18
CA VAL A 338 -5.41 -9.69 9.56
C VAL A 338 -6.51 -8.84 10.17
N ALA A 339 -6.15 -7.76 10.85
CA ALA A 339 -7.10 -6.81 11.43
C ALA A 339 -7.12 -5.49 10.64
N ARG A 340 -8.33 -5.02 10.27
CA ARG A 340 -8.50 -3.66 9.77
C ARG A 340 -8.43 -2.68 10.93
N VAL A 341 -7.44 -1.75 10.87
CA VAL A 341 -7.20 -0.74 11.90
C VAL A 341 -6.92 0.60 11.24
N ASN A 342 -7.68 1.63 11.55
CA ASN A 342 -7.51 2.96 10.96
C ASN A 342 -6.75 3.93 11.89
N LYS A 343 -6.86 3.74 13.22
CA LYS A 343 -6.20 4.58 14.21
C LYS A 343 -4.71 4.22 14.30
N ALA A 344 -3.83 5.12 13.87
CA ALA A 344 -2.38 4.92 13.92
C ALA A 344 -1.88 4.60 15.34
N ALA A 345 -2.54 5.14 16.38
CA ALA A 345 -2.21 4.86 17.78
C ALA A 345 -2.38 3.38 18.17
N TYR A 346 -3.20 2.62 17.45
CA TYR A 346 -3.43 1.20 17.75
C TYR A 346 -2.38 0.28 17.08
N LEU A 347 -1.68 0.74 16.04
CA LEU A 347 -0.73 -0.10 15.30
C LEU A 347 0.38 -0.70 16.19
N PRO A 348 1.06 0.06 17.07
CA PRO A 348 2.05 -0.52 17.98
C PRO A 348 1.44 -1.53 18.97
N LEU A 349 0.20 -1.30 19.40
CA LEU A 349 -0.51 -2.21 20.30
C LEU A 349 -0.83 -3.53 19.59
N VAL A 350 -1.37 -3.45 18.38
CA VAL A 350 -1.72 -4.63 17.54
C VAL A 350 -0.51 -5.52 17.31
N GLU A 351 0.65 -4.92 17.04
CA GLU A 351 1.91 -5.64 16.91
C GLU A 351 2.34 -6.29 18.25
N ALA A 352 2.28 -5.53 19.35
CA ALA A 352 2.70 -6.02 20.67
C ALA A 352 1.87 -7.22 21.18
N ILE A 353 0.55 -7.25 20.87
CA ILE A 353 -0.33 -8.38 21.21
C ILE A 353 -0.21 -9.53 20.20
N GLY A 354 0.58 -9.31 19.14
CA GLY A 354 0.99 -10.35 18.20
C GLY A 354 -0.07 -10.75 17.18
N ILE A 355 -0.95 -9.83 16.76
CA ILE A 355 -1.74 -10.00 15.54
C ILE A 355 -0.76 -9.98 14.36
N ALA A 356 -0.89 -10.92 13.43
CA ALA A 356 0.10 -11.11 12.38
C ALA A 356 0.20 -9.89 11.46
N HIS A 357 -0.95 -9.32 11.09
CA HIS A 357 -1.00 -8.19 10.17
C HIS A 357 -2.09 -7.18 10.55
N SER A 358 -1.80 -5.90 10.33
CA SER A 358 -2.80 -4.83 10.35
C SER A 358 -2.87 -4.15 8.99
N VAL A 359 -4.08 -3.76 8.58
CA VAL A 359 -4.32 -3.09 7.31
C VAL A 359 -5.20 -1.87 7.51
N SER A 360 -4.93 -0.79 6.77
CA SER A 360 -5.70 0.44 6.84
C SER A 360 -6.05 0.92 5.44
N PRO A 361 -7.35 0.98 5.08
CA PRO A 361 -7.79 1.57 3.80
C PRO A 361 -7.28 2.98 3.61
N ARG A 362 -7.22 3.73 4.71
CA ARG A 362 -6.77 5.10 4.77
C ARG A 362 -5.29 5.23 4.39
N LEU A 363 -4.42 4.50 5.08
CA LEU A 363 -2.99 4.54 4.82
C LEU A 363 -2.64 3.97 3.44
N SER A 364 -3.35 2.93 3.00
CA SER A 364 -3.18 2.38 1.65
C SER A 364 -3.48 3.42 0.58
N ALA A 365 -4.59 4.17 0.72
CA ALA A 365 -4.93 5.25 -0.21
C ALA A 365 -3.90 6.39 -0.19
N VAL A 366 -3.47 6.82 1.00
CA VAL A 366 -2.45 7.86 1.16
C VAL A 366 -1.16 7.47 0.47
N ASN A 367 -0.67 6.26 0.71
CA ASN A 367 0.56 5.76 0.10
C ASN A 367 0.45 5.68 -1.44
N SER A 368 -0.66 5.17 -1.97
CA SER A 368 -0.89 5.12 -3.43
C SER A 368 -0.88 6.52 -4.06
N ILE A 369 -1.50 7.49 -3.40
CA ILE A 369 -1.55 8.88 -3.86
C ILE A 369 -0.15 9.51 -3.83
N LEU A 370 0.56 9.39 -2.71
CA LEU A 370 1.90 9.95 -2.56
C LEU A 370 2.88 9.33 -3.55
N GLN A 371 2.81 8.02 -3.75
CA GLN A 371 3.59 7.34 -4.77
C GLN A 371 3.34 7.95 -6.16
N TYR A 372 2.08 8.18 -6.52
CA TYR A 372 1.73 8.76 -7.81
C TYR A 372 2.16 10.23 -7.95
N ILE A 373 2.03 11.04 -6.89
CA ILE A 373 2.45 12.45 -6.86
C ILE A 373 3.97 12.61 -7.05
N ARG A 374 4.74 11.69 -6.46
CA ARG A 374 6.20 11.70 -6.52
C ARG A 374 6.77 11.28 -7.89
N GLN A 375 5.92 10.84 -8.83
CA GLN A 375 6.28 10.46 -10.22
C GLN A 375 6.77 11.66 -11.06
N GLY A 376 7.84 12.33 -10.60
CA GLY A 376 8.61 13.29 -11.40
C GLY A 376 9.74 12.54 -12.14
N LYS A 377 11.02 12.70 -11.70
CA LYS A 377 12.16 11.89 -12.17
C LYS A 377 12.29 10.56 -11.41
N VAL A 378 11.66 10.45 -10.25
CA VAL A 378 11.47 9.21 -9.50
C VAL A 378 10.10 8.65 -9.88
N LEU A 379 10.08 7.51 -10.57
CA LEU A 379 8.84 6.88 -11.07
C LEU A 379 8.05 6.23 -9.94
N SER A 380 8.74 5.66 -8.97
CA SER A 380 8.11 5.07 -7.77
C SER A 380 9.07 5.05 -6.59
N SER A 381 8.52 4.99 -5.39
CA SER A 381 9.28 4.81 -4.17
C SER A 381 8.56 3.88 -3.20
N VAL A 382 9.32 3.11 -2.43
CA VAL A 382 8.82 2.20 -1.40
C VAL A 382 9.65 2.41 -0.14
N SER A 383 9.00 2.82 0.95
CA SER A 383 9.65 2.92 2.27
C SER A 383 10.02 1.52 2.77
N VAL A 384 11.11 1.42 3.50
CA VAL A 384 11.67 0.20 4.04
C VAL A 384 12.00 0.41 5.51
N GLY A 385 11.52 -0.48 6.35
CA GLY A 385 11.79 -0.40 7.79
C GLY A 385 11.20 0.84 8.45
N GLY A 386 9.97 1.23 8.09
CA GLY A 386 9.28 2.36 8.70
C GLY A 386 9.98 3.70 8.48
N ASP A 387 10.43 4.00 7.26
CA ASP A 387 11.16 5.21 6.83
C ASP A 387 12.67 5.22 7.15
N ALA A 388 13.26 4.11 7.57
CA ALA A 388 14.70 4.01 7.80
C ALA A 388 15.52 3.97 6.49
N ALA A 389 14.92 3.51 5.38
CA ALA A 389 15.44 3.60 4.03
C ALA A 389 14.31 3.71 3.01
N GLU A 390 14.68 4.02 1.77
CA GLU A 390 13.75 4.14 0.67
C GLU A 390 14.29 3.42 -0.57
N MET A 391 13.46 2.62 -1.22
CA MET A 391 13.74 2.09 -2.55
C MET A 391 13.13 3.05 -3.58
N LEU A 392 13.96 3.52 -4.50
CA LEU A 392 13.57 4.49 -5.52
C LEU A 392 13.66 3.87 -6.90
N GLU A 393 12.70 4.15 -7.75
CA GLU A 393 12.75 3.89 -9.18
C GLU A 393 12.98 5.20 -9.92
N ALA A 394 14.00 5.26 -10.77
CA ALA A 394 14.31 6.44 -11.54
C ALA A 394 14.60 6.11 -13.00
N LEU A 395 14.17 6.99 -13.91
CA LEU A 395 14.57 6.93 -15.31
C LEU A 395 16.01 7.41 -15.48
N VAL A 396 16.75 6.65 -16.28
CA VAL A 396 18.08 7.02 -16.75
C VAL A 396 17.93 7.62 -18.14
N ASP A 397 18.12 8.94 -18.28
CA ASP A 397 18.17 9.64 -19.54
C ASP A 397 19.59 9.59 -20.16
N GLU A 398 19.73 9.95 -21.43
CA GLU A 398 21.01 9.92 -22.14
C GLU A 398 22.06 10.87 -21.53
N GLU A 399 21.62 11.95 -20.86
CA GLU A 399 22.49 12.92 -20.20
C GLU A 399 22.89 12.50 -18.77
N SER A 400 22.35 11.37 -18.28
CA SER A 400 22.63 10.88 -16.93
C SER A 400 24.10 10.44 -16.79
N LEU A 401 24.72 10.78 -15.65
CA LEU A 401 26.10 10.37 -15.34
C LEU A 401 26.31 8.85 -15.26
N VAL A 402 25.22 8.09 -15.15
CA VAL A 402 25.23 6.62 -15.06
C VAL A 402 24.92 5.95 -16.40
N ALA A 403 24.46 6.71 -17.41
CA ALA A 403 24.14 6.17 -18.73
C ALA A 403 25.40 5.56 -19.41
N GLY A 404 25.23 4.39 -20.02
CA GLY A 404 26.29 3.68 -20.73
C GLY A 404 27.35 3.02 -19.86
N LYS A 405 27.31 3.16 -18.53
CA LYS A 405 28.27 2.55 -17.61
C LYS A 405 27.82 1.19 -17.13
N ARG A 406 28.76 0.31 -16.86
CA ARG A 406 28.53 -0.95 -16.16
C ARG A 406 28.30 -0.69 -14.66
N VAL A 407 27.55 -1.58 -13.98
CA VAL A 407 27.17 -1.40 -12.56
C VAL A 407 28.39 -1.17 -11.66
N HIS A 408 29.48 -1.92 -11.85
CA HIS A 408 30.72 -1.78 -11.06
C HIS A 408 31.47 -0.46 -11.32
N GLU A 409 31.18 0.23 -12.44
CA GLU A 409 31.79 1.52 -12.81
C GLU A 409 31.00 2.72 -12.23
N LEU A 410 29.81 2.48 -11.64
CA LEU A 410 28.94 3.56 -11.18
C LEU A 410 29.50 4.30 -9.96
N GLY A 411 30.37 3.68 -9.18
CA GLY A 411 30.96 4.29 -7.98
C GLY A 411 29.93 4.75 -6.98
N LEU A 412 28.89 3.93 -6.73
CA LEU A 412 27.79 4.28 -5.84
C LEU A 412 28.31 4.59 -4.42
N PRO A 413 27.81 5.65 -3.76
CA PRO A 413 28.17 5.95 -2.38
C PRO A 413 27.81 4.81 -1.43
N LYS A 414 28.49 4.72 -0.29
CA LYS A 414 28.10 3.80 0.79
C LYS A 414 26.66 4.05 1.22
N GLY A 415 25.88 3.00 1.38
CA GLY A 415 24.47 3.05 1.75
C GLY A 415 23.52 3.14 0.55
N ILE A 416 24.02 3.07 -0.68
CA ILE A 416 23.20 2.96 -1.90
C ILE A 416 23.47 1.61 -2.56
N LEU A 417 22.41 0.89 -2.89
CA LEU A 417 22.44 -0.39 -3.57
C LEU A 417 21.53 -0.37 -4.81
N LEU A 418 22.02 -0.82 -5.95
CA LEU A 418 21.19 -0.97 -7.15
C LEU A 418 20.50 -2.33 -7.09
N LEU A 419 19.16 -2.33 -6.95
CA LEU A 419 18.35 -3.54 -6.77
C LEU A 419 17.89 -4.17 -8.07
N GLY A 420 17.77 -3.37 -9.12
CA GLY A 420 17.35 -3.85 -10.43
C GLY A 420 17.50 -2.81 -11.51
N VAL A 421 17.45 -3.26 -12.75
CA VAL A 421 17.47 -2.44 -13.96
C VAL A 421 16.37 -2.96 -14.89
N ILE A 422 15.60 -2.05 -15.47
CA ILE A 422 14.63 -2.39 -16.50
C ILE A 422 15.09 -1.80 -17.81
N ARG A 423 15.12 -2.64 -18.83
CA ARG A 423 15.53 -2.27 -20.17
C ARG A 423 14.67 -3.00 -21.20
N GLY A 424 14.02 -2.24 -22.10
CA GLY A 424 13.21 -2.84 -23.15
C GLY A 424 12.05 -3.71 -22.64
N GLY A 425 11.48 -3.39 -21.47
CA GLY A 425 10.38 -4.17 -20.86
C GLY A 425 10.82 -5.43 -20.09
N GLU A 426 12.14 -5.64 -19.92
CA GLU A 426 12.67 -6.76 -19.13
C GLU A 426 13.37 -6.26 -17.86
N ALA A 427 13.18 -6.97 -16.75
CA ALA A 427 13.84 -6.68 -15.48
C ALA A 427 15.07 -7.57 -15.29
N PHE A 428 16.16 -6.93 -14.86
CA PHE A 428 17.42 -7.58 -14.51
C PHE A 428 17.77 -7.27 -13.07
N ILE A 429 18.09 -8.30 -12.28
CA ILE A 429 18.69 -8.14 -10.96
C ILE A 429 20.21 -8.17 -11.13
N PRO A 430 20.94 -7.08 -10.81
CA PRO A 430 22.37 -7.02 -11.07
C PRO A 430 23.12 -8.04 -10.23
N SER A 431 24.12 -8.66 -10.86
CA SER A 431 25.17 -9.42 -10.18
C SER A 431 26.34 -8.48 -10.02
N GLY A 432 26.80 -8.25 -8.83
CA GLY A 432 27.93 -7.37 -8.52
C GLY A 432 29.17 -7.62 -9.38
#